data_2c970009c86d60dc384003f80bccdc1b
#
_entry.id   2c970009c86d60dc384003f80bccdc1b
#
_cell.length_a   1.000
_cell.length_b   1.000
_cell.length_c   1.000
_cell.angle_alpha   90.00
_cell.angle_beta   90.00
_cell.angle_gamma   90.00
#
_symmetry.space_group_name_H-M   'P 1'
#
loop_
_entity.id
_entity.type
_entity.pdbx_description
1 polymer ?
#
loop_
_entity_poly.entity_id
_entity_poly.type
_entity_poly.pdbx_seq_one_letter_code
_entity_poly.pdbx_strand_id
1 'polypeptide(L)'
;MKLLRCWNGLRARLLLADGFAVEGCGFGAQGVRVGEVVFSTSMPGYTEALTDPSYAGQILIWTHPMVGCYGVPSFEHSYCGIPLNYESDRVQVEGFIVSELPPHNHYLSVSSLSEWLESSNVPGMFKVDTRALIKRIREHGVLMGVLVVYPEGNDVSWDELKAILRSAEAYDTRDYTLKVSPRKPVVHKPNVKPIARISILDCGLKYGILRELLKQGFEVTRFPCWSKASELLEYDGVVISNGPGNPAVLRNQISVVEDLVYSGKPVLGVCLGMQLLALALKARTFKLKYGHRGPNKGVLDIVTGRSYITTQNHGYAVDEESLKGTGLSVWFKNIDDGTLEGVRHEKLPVIAVQFHPEGGPGPLDTTWVFKMFAKMVLRFGGY
;
A
#
# COMPACT_ATOMS: atom_id res chain seq x y z
N MET A 1 37.40 8.12 -13.10
CA MET A 1 36.13 7.96 -12.34
C MET A 1 36.25 8.76 -11.05
N LYS A 2 35.48 9.85 -10.85
CA LYS A 2 35.49 10.58 -9.57
C LYS A 2 34.94 9.63 -8.51
N LEU A 3 35.74 9.36 -7.45
CA LEU A 3 35.27 8.60 -6.30
C LEU A 3 34.00 9.24 -5.74
N LEU A 4 32.94 8.46 -5.62
CA LEU A 4 31.68 8.90 -5.01
C LEU A 4 31.97 9.21 -3.53
N ARG A 5 31.94 10.49 -3.14
CA ARG A 5 32.13 10.89 -1.74
C ARG A 5 30.77 10.96 -1.04
N CYS A 6 30.62 10.16 -0.01
CA CYS A 6 29.45 10.15 0.87
C CYS A 6 29.78 10.92 2.15
N TRP A 7 29.02 11.98 2.42
CA TRP A 7 29.30 12.92 3.53
C TRP A 7 29.16 12.27 4.91
N ASN A 8 28.43 11.16 5.00
CA ASN A 8 28.20 10.41 6.26
C ASN A 8 29.03 9.11 6.37
N GLY A 9 29.94 8.87 5.43
CA GLY A 9 30.78 7.67 5.43
C GLY A 9 30.04 6.36 5.12
N LEU A 10 28.77 6.42 4.64
CA LEU A 10 27.98 5.24 4.28
C LEU A 10 27.88 5.10 2.76
N ARG A 11 28.21 3.91 2.27
CA ARG A 11 28.05 3.49 0.87
C ARG A 11 26.78 2.65 0.72
N ALA A 12 26.24 2.63 -0.49
CA ALA A 12 25.13 1.76 -0.82
C ALA A 12 25.32 1.13 -2.20
N ARG A 13 24.83 -0.12 -2.34
CA ARG A 13 24.75 -0.86 -3.61
C ARG A 13 23.35 -1.41 -3.78
N LEU A 14 22.83 -1.29 -5.01
CA LEU A 14 21.61 -1.97 -5.44
C LEU A 14 21.95 -2.86 -6.61
N LEU A 15 21.53 -4.13 -6.53
CA LEU A 15 21.59 -5.10 -7.63
C LEU A 15 20.18 -5.59 -7.94
N LEU A 16 19.75 -5.48 -9.19
CA LEU A 16 18.48 -6.02 -9.69
C LEU A 16 18.66 -7.45 -10.24
N ALA A 17 17.58 -8.21 -10.31
CA ALA A 17 17.59 -9.61 -10.76
C ALA A 17 18.03 -9.80 -12.22
N ASP A 18 17.92 -8.76 -13.04
CA ASP A 18 18.41 -8.76 -14.43
C ASP A 18 19.92 -8.44 -14.55
N GLY A 19 20.61 -8.26 -13.42
CA GLY A 19 22.03 -7.93 -13.35
C GLY A 19 22.34 -6.44 -13.40
N PHE A 20 21.35 -5.56 -13.54
CA PHE A 20 21.58 -4.12 -13.48
C PHE A 20 21.99 -3.72 -12.06
N ALA A 21 23.11 -2.99 -11.96
CA ALA A 21 23.75 -2.65 -10.70
C ALA A 21 24.06 -1.16 -10.63
N VAL A 22 23.82 -0.55 -9.46
CA VAL A 22 24.14 0.86 -9.20
C VAL A 22 24.79 1.03 -7.83
N GLU A 23 25.66 2.03 -7.72
CA GLU A 23 26.28 2.47 -6.47
C GLU A 23 25.82 3.88 -6.12
N GLY A 24 25.67 4.14 -4.82
CA GLY A 24 25.32 5.43 -4.27
C GLY A 24 25.81 5.62 -2.85
N CYS A 25 25.31 6.62 -2.17
CA CYS A 25 25.51 6.85 -0.76
C CYS A 25 24.39 6.21 0.06
N GLY A 26 24.74 5.65 1.20
CA GLY A 26 23.78 5.09 2.15
C GLY A 26 23.23 6.14 3.12
N PHE A 27 22.03 5.91 3.62
CA PHE A 27 21.43 6.60 4.76
C PHE A 27 20.46 5.67 5.49
N GLY A 28 19.96 6.08 6.65
CA GLY A 28 19.17 5.20 7.49
C GLY A 28 20.00 4.06 8.07
N ALA A 29 19.42 2.88 8.21
CA ALA A 29 20.11 1.74 8.82
C ALA A 29 21.12 1.09 7.87
N GLN A 30 22.20 0.55 8.46
CA GLN A 30 23.12 -0.35 7.77
C GLN A 30 22.51 -1.74 7.65
N GLY A 31 22.90 -2.48 6.62
CA GLY A 31 22.50 -3.88 6.42
C GLY A 31 22.03 -4.19 5.02
N VAL A 32 21.59 -5.43 4.83
CA VAL A 32 21.13 -5.98 3.55
C VAL A 32 19.64 -6.19 3.61
N ARG A 33 18.93 -5.80 2.54
CA ARG A 33 17.50 -6.06 2.35
C ARG A 33 17.25 -6.56 0.93
N VAL A 34 16.31 -7.49 0.83
CA VAL A 34 15.84 -8.03 -0.45
C VAL A 34 14.35 -7.72 -0.59
N GLY A 35 13.94 -7.29 -1.76
CA GLY A 35 12.53 -6.99 -2.03
C GLY A 35 12.26 -6.77 -3.51
N GLU A 36 10.99 -6.72 -3.86
CA GLU A 36 10.57 -6.29 -5.20
C GLU A 36 10.80 -4.78 -5.34
N VAL A 37 11.55 -4.36 -6.35
CA VAL A 37 11.88 -2.95 -6.56
C VAL A 37 10.78 -2.27 -7.34
N VAL A 38 10.15 -1.30 -6.69
CA VAL A 38 9.02 -0.54 -7.22
C VAL A 38 9.26 0.96 -7.12
N PHE A 39 8.45 1.78 -7.80
CA PHE A 39 8.61 3.23 -7.75
C PHE A 39 7.29 3.96 -7.52
N SER A 40 7.36 5.14 -6.91
CA SER A 40 6.26 6.08 -6.81
C SER A 40 6.59 7.41 -7.49
N THR A 41 5.60 8.01 -8.14
CA THR A 41 5.71 9.34 -8.79
C THR A 41 5.13 10.46 -7.93
N SER A 42 4.82 10.18 -6.68
CA SER A 42 4.31 11.18 -5.73
C SER A 42 5.33 12.31 -5.49
N MET A 43 4.83 13.53 -5.32
CA MET A 43 5.63 14.66 -4.83
C MET A 43 5.66 14.68 -3.28
N PRO A 44 4.51 14.84 -2.58
CA PRO A 44 4.44 14.77 -1.12
C PRO A 44 4.10 13.35 -0.64
N GLY A 45 4.12 13.15 0.68
CA GLY A 45 3.55 11.98 1.31
C GLY A 45 4.51 10.79 1.42
N TYR A 46 5.81 11.05 1.54
CA TYR A 46 6.75 9.95 1.74
C TYR A 46 6.59 9.29 3.11
N THR A 47 6.14 9.99 4.15
CA THR A 47 5.86 9.40 5.46
C THR A 47 4.67 8.46 5.40
N GLU A 48 3.61 8.85 4.70
CA GLU A 48 2.45 8.03 4.42
C GLU A 48 2.82 6.81 3.56
N ALA A 49 3.60 7.00 2.50
CA ALA A 49 4.03 5.90 1.63
C ALA A 49 4.95 4.92 2.35
N LEU A 50 5.93 5.39 3.13
CA LEU A 50 6.86 4.53 3.86
C LEU A 50 6.17 3.70 4.94
N THR A 51 5.03 4.18 5.47
CA THR A 51 4.21 3.47 6.46
C THR A 51 3.00 2.75 5.87
N ASP A 52 2.79 2.81 4.55
CA ASP A 52 1.72 2.06 3.88
C ASP A 52 2.04 0.56 3.87
N PRO A 53 1.21 -0.28 4.54
CA PRO A 53 1.43 -1.72 4.62
C PRO A 53 1.49 -2.41 3.24
N SER A 54 0.90 -1.81 2.20
CA SER A 54 0.93 -2.36 0.84
C SER A 54 2.34 -2.41 0.23
N TYR A 55 3.33 -1.70 0.82
CA TYR A 55 4.73 -1.80 0.40
C TYR A 55 5.55 -2.87 1.14
N ALA A 56 4.94 -3.68 2.02
CA ALA A 56 5.69 -4.74 2.71
C ALA A 56 6.33 -5.71 1.70
N GLY A 57 7.62 -6.01 1.90
CA GLY A 57 8.42 -6.82 0.98
C GLY A 57 8.96 -6.07 -0.25
N GLN A 58 8.81 -4.75 -0.32
CA GLN A 58 9.24 -3.95 -1.48
C GLN A 58 10.33 -2.93 -1.10
N ILE A 59 11.24 -2.68 -2.05
CA ILE A 59 12.21 -1.57 -2.03
C ILE A 59 11.61 -0.46 -2.88
N LEU A 60 11.35 0.70 -2.27
CA LEU A 60 10.65 1.81 -2.90
C LEU A 60 11.62 2.84 -3.46
N ILE A 61 11.51 3.13 -4.76
CA ILE A 61 12.18 4.27 -5.42
C ILE A 61 11.22 5.45 -5.44
N TRP A 62 11.68 6.62 -4.99
CA TRP A 62 10.91 7.84 -5.05
C TRP A 62 11.45 8.78 -6.13
N THR A 63 10.56 9.24 -7.01
CA THR A 63 10.98 10.01 -8.19
C THR A 63 11.24 11.48 -7.91
N HIS A 64 10.54 12.06 -6.92
CA HIS A 64 10.65 13.47 -6.59
C HIS A 64 11.97 13.77 -5.88
N PRO A 65 12.75 14.78 -6.32
CA PRO A 65 14.11 15.01 -5.82
C PRO A 65 14.16 15.63 -4.41
N MET A 66 13.07 16.25 -3.94
CA MET A 66 13.03 16.96 -2.64
C MET A 66 12.52 16.10 -1.48
N VAL A 67 12.75 14.79 -1.54
CA VAL A 67 12.35 13.85 -0.48
C VAL A 67 13.19 14.09 0.78
N GLY A 68 12.50 14.17 1.93
CA GLY A 68 13.13 14.47 3.21
C GLY A 68 13.10 15.95 3.61
N CYS A 69 12.79 16.88 2.69
CA CYS A 69 12.85 18.31 2.94
C CYS A 69 11.90 18.81 4.06
N TYR A 70 10.76 18.15 4.29
CA TYR A 70 9.87 18.49 5.41
C TYR A 70 10.08 17.61 6.65
N GLY A 71 11.12 16.74 6.64
CA GLY A 71 11.42 15.86 7.76
C GLY A 71 10.32 14.85 8.06
N VAL A 72 10.25 14.43 9.31
CA VAL A 72 9.29 13.43 9.79
C VAL A 72 8.41 14.10 10.86
N PRO A 73 7.09 14.19 10.69
CA PRO A 73 6.18 14.81 11.65
C PRO A 73 5.99 13.94 12.90
N SER A 74 5.45 14.53 13.99
CA SER A 74 5.12 13.78 15.20
C SER A 74 3.95 12.83 14.99
N PHE A 75 3.99 11.65 15.61
CA PHE A 75 2.87 10.71 15.72
C PHE A 75 1.70 11.24 16.58
N GLU A 76 1.94 12.23 17.43
CA GLU A 76 0.93 12.80 18.33
C GLU A 76 -0.17 13.56 17.59
N HIS A 77 0.13 14.06 16.38
CA HIS A 77 -0.87 14.72 15.55
C HIS A 77 -1.85 13.68 14.99
N SER A 78 -3.01 13.54 15.65
CA SER A 78 -3.90 12.41 15.42
C SER A 78 -5.39 12.80 15.39
N TYR A 79 -6.21 11.94 14.77
CA TYR A 79 -7.66 11.96 14.83
C TYR A 79 -8.17 10.68 15.49
N CYS A 80 -8.95 10.78 16.57
CA CYS A 80 -9.39 9.64 17.37
C CYS A 80 -8.23 8.70 17.81
N GLY A 81 -7.04 9.27 18.07
CA GLY A 81 -5.84 8.51 18.41
C GLY A 81 -5.13 7.86 17.24
N ILE A 82 -5.58 8.10 16.01
CA ILE A 82 -4.94 7.60 14.78
C ILE A 82 -4.08 8.71 14.16
N PRO A 83 -2.75 8.54 14.02
CA PRO A 83 -1.85 9.54 13.46
C PRO A 83 -2.29 10.03 12.07
N LEU A 84 -2.10 11.32 11.76
CA LEU A 84 -2.58 11.91 10.49
C LEU A 84 -1.64 11.68 9.32
N ASN A 85 -0.32 11.73 9.56
CA ASN A 85 0.70 11.70 8.52
C ASN A 85 1.32 10.31 8.33
N TYR A 86 0.62 9.27 8.78
CA TYR A 86 1.08 7.88 8.76
C TYR A 86 -0.06 6.94 8.37
N GLU A 87 0.29 5.85 7.73
CA GLU A 87 -0.67 4.85 7.30
C GLU A 87 -0.60 3.53 8.08
N SER A 88 0.39 3.39 8.98
CA SER A 88 0.48 2.34 10.00
C SER A 88 1.42 2.77 11.13
N ASP A 89 1.65 1.88 12.08
CA ASP A 89 2.45 2.11 13.30
C ASP A 89 3.97 2.07 13.07
N ARG A 90 4.44 1.71 11.87
CA ARG A 90 5.86 1.55 11.54
C ARG A 90 6.15 1.73 10.06
N VAL A 91 7.44 1.86 9.71
CA VAL A 91 7.92 1.79 8.32
C VAL A 91 7.72 0.37 7.80
N GLN A 92 7.16 0.23 6.60
CA GLN A 92 6.78 -1.06 6.01
C GLN A 92 7.68 -1.49 4.84
N VAL A 93 8.39 -0.54 4.21
CA VAL A 93 9.29 -0.82 3.09
C VAL A 93 10.54 -1.56 3.55
N GLU A 94 11.09 -2.41 2.69
CA GLU A 94 12.38 -3.07 2.93
C GLU A 94 13.57 -2.14 2.68
N GLY A 95 13.41 -1.10 1.87
CA GLY A 95 14.42 -0.09 1.60
C GLY A 95 13.88 1.11 0.86
N PHE A 96 14.58 2.23 0.89
CA PHE A 96 14.14 3.48 0.27
C PHE A 96 15.24 4.10 -0.59
N ILE A 97 14.92 4.43 -1.85
CA ILE A 97 15.88 4.95 -2.83
C ILE A 97 15.42 6.30 -3.34
N VAL A 98 16.28 7.31 -3.22
CA VAL A 98 16.03 8.69 -3.63
C VAL A 98 17.19 9.24 -4.46
N SER A 99 16.95 10.24 -5.28
CA SER A 99 18.03 10.90 -6.04
C SER A 99 18.93 11.74 -5.15
N GLU A 100 18.34 12.50 -4.23
CA GLU A 100 19.01 13.39 -3.30
C GLU A 100 18.40 13.26 -1.90
N LEU A 101 19.17 13.63 -0.88
CA LEU A 101 18.71 13.68 0.52
C LEU A 101 18.99 15.10 1.06
N PRO A 102 18.08 16.06 0.86
CA PRO A 102 18.22 17.41 1.36
C PRO A 102 18.07 17.45 2.89
N PRO A 103 18.65 18.46 3.56
CA PRO A 103 18.36 18.73 4.97
C PRO A 103 16.87 19.08 5.12
N HIS A 104 16.28 18.65 6.22
CA HIS A 104 14.89 19.00 6.54
C HIS A 104 14.80 20.41 7.14
N ASN A 105 13.71 21.12 6.78
CA ASN A 105 13.41 22.43 7.30
C ASN A 105 11.89 22.67 7.27
N HIS A 106 11.19 22.11 8.26
CA HIS A 106 9.75 22.28 8.39
C HIS A 106 9.34 22.30 9.87
N TYR A 107 8.43 23.18 10.26
CA TYR A 107 8.02 23.37 11.66
C TYR A 107 7.38 22.14 12.33
N LEU A 108 6.81 21.22 11.56
CA LEU A 108 6.25 19.96 12.06
C LEU A 108 7.30 18.83 12.19
N SER A 109 8.52 19.06 11.73
CA SER A 109 9.57 18.02 11.74
C SER A 109 10.09 17.80 13.15
N VAL A 110 10.08 16.55 13.60
CA VAL A 110 10.67 16.11 14.88
C VAL A 110 11.97 15.32 14.67
N SER A 111 12.24 14.84 13.44
CA SER A 111 13.48 14.17 13.07
C SER A 111 13.72 14.25 11.56
N SER A 112 14.95 13.96 11.14
CA SER A 112 15.27 13.77 9.72
C SER A 112 14.74 12.43 9.20
N LEU A 113 14.58 12.32 7.88
CA LEU A 113 14.25 11.06 7.22
C LEU A 113 15.30 9.98 7.49
N SER A 114 16.59 10.35 7.54
CA SER A 114 17.71 9.41 7.81
C SER A 114 17.62 8.82 9.21
N GLU A 115 17.45 9.64 10.24
CA GLU A 115 17.29 9.20 11.63
C GLU A 115 16.06 8.31 11.83
N TRP A 116 14.95 8.65 11.19
CA TRP A 116 13.73 7.86 11.27
C TRP A 116 13.88 6.48 10.62
N LEU A 117 14.52 6.40 9.44
CA LEU A 117 14.78 5.11 8.79
C LEU A 117 15.83 4.29 9.56
N GLU A 118 16.83 4.94 10.17
CA GLU A 118 17.81 4.27 11.04
C GLU A 118 17.13 3.63 12.26
N SER A 119 16.30 4.41 12.98
CA SER A 119 15.54 3.90 14.13
C SER A 119 14.53 2.82 13.75
N SER A 120 14.05 2.83 12.51
CA SER A 120 13.15 1.83 11.94
C SER A 120 13.87 0.60 11.36
N ASN A 121 15.22 0.56 11.44
CA ASN A 121 16.05 -0.50 10.86
C ASN A 121 15.85 -0.69 9.34
N VAL A 122 15.66 0.40 8.60
CA VAL A 122 15.45 0.40 7.14
C VAL A 122 16.60 1.10 6.43
N PRO A 123 17.31 0.44 5.49
CA PRO A 123 18.37 1.05 4.70
C PRO A 123 17.82 1.97 3.64
N GLY A 124 18.54 3.05 3.38
CA GLY A 124 18.25 4.00 2.31
C GLY A 124 19.44 4.23 1.38
N MET A 125 19.17 4.62 0.14
CA MET A 125 20.19 4.93 -0.86
C MET A 125 19.88 6.27 -1.53
N PHE A 126 20.90 7.13 -1.67
CA PHE A 126 20.80 8.40 -2.38
C PHE A 126 22.04 8.65 -3.28
N LYS A 127 22.06 9.76 -4.02
CA LYS A 127 23.04 10.03 -5.09
C LYS A 127 23.07 8.95 -6.16
N VAL A 128 21.88 8.54 -6.58
CA VAL A 128 21.66 7.55 -7.65
C VAL A 128 20.72 8.11 -8.71
N ASP A 129 20.93 7.71 -9.95
CA ASP A 129 20.03 8.07 -11.05
C ASP A 129 18.73 7.26 -10.95
N THR A 130 17.78 7.78 -10.16
CA THR A 130 16.44 7.18 -10.00
C THR A 130 15.69 7.12 -11.33
N ARG A 131 15.93 8.05 -12.25
CA ARG A 131 15.30 8.06 -13.58
C ARG A 131 15.76 6.87 -14.44
N ALA A 132 17.04 6.53 -14.40
CA ALA A 132 17.57 5.35 -15.09
C ALA A 132 16.95 4.06 -14.52
N LEU A 133 16.86 3.93 -13.20
CA LEU A 133 16.19 2.80 -12.53
C LEU A 133 14.73 2.66 -12.95
N ILE A 134 13.99 3.77 -12.97
CA ILE A 134 12.56 3.76 -13.35
C ILE A 134 12.36 3.40 -14.80
N LYS A 135 13.20 3.93 -15.70
CA LYS A 135 13.16 3.52 -17.13
C LYS A 135 13.35 2.01 -17.26
N ARG A 136 14.30 1.44 -16.54
CA ARG A 136 14.56 0.00 -16.50
C ARG A 136 13.32 -0.79 -16.06
N ILE A 137 12.69 -0.40 -14.94
CA ILE A 137 11.46 -1.04 -14.43
C ILE A 137 10.30 -0.91 -15.43
N ARG A 138 10.15 0.23 -16.10
CA ARG A 138 9.10 0.42 -17.11
C ARG A 138 9.31 -0.45 -18.34
N GLU A 139 10.56 -0.69 -18.75
CA GLU A 139 10.92 -1.51 -19.91
C GLU A 139 10.80 -3.00 -19.61
N HIS A 140 11.24 -3.46 -18.44
CA HIS A 140 11.37 -4.89 -18.09
C HIS A 140 10.31 -5.40 -17.11
N GLY A 141 9.53 -4.52 -16.49
CA GLY A 141 8.64 -4.83 -15.36
C GLY A 141 9.33 -4.68 -14.01
N VAL A 142 8.58 -4.89 -12.93
CA VAL A 142 9.14 -4.93 -11.58
C VAL A 142 10.08 -6.13 -11.41
N LEU A 143 11.17 -5.93 -10.70
CA LEU A 143 12.24 -6.91 -10.53
C LEU A 143 12.55 -7.07 -9.03
N MET A 144 12.93 -8.26 -8.61
CA MET A 144 13.59 -8.45 -7.32
C MET A 144 14.92 -7.71 -7.30
N GLY A 145 15.27 -7.16 -6.15
CA GLY A 145 16.54 -6.49 -5.93
C GLY A 145 17.10 -6.73 -4.55
N VAL A 146 18.39 -6.54 -4.40
CA VAL A 146 19.09 -6.50 -3.10
C VAL A 146 19.73 -5.13 -2.92
N LEU A 147 19.37 -4.47 -1.83
CA LEU A 147 19.94 -3.19 -1.37
C LEU A 147 20.83 -3.46 -0.17
N VAL A 148 22.05 -2.93 -0.20
CA VAL A 148 22.96 -2.96 0.95
C VAL A 148 23.46 -1.56 1.28
N VAL A 149 23.50 -1.24 2.57
CA VAL A 149 24.13 -0.03 3.13
C VAL A 149 25.24 -0.48 4.10
N TYR A 150 26.45 0.04 3.91
CA TYR A 150 27.64 -0.37 4.64
C TYR A 150 28.59 0.82 4.85
N PRO A 151 29.45 0.80 5.90
CA PRO A 151 30.49 1.81 6.13
C PRO A 151 31.53 1.82 5.01
N GLU A 152 31.99 3.00 4.62
CA GLU A 152 33.12 3.13 3.68
C GLU A 152 34.34 2.39 4.25
N GLY A 153 34.96 1.55 3.43
CA GLY A 153 36.06 0.65 3.84
C GLY A 153 35.66 -0.80 4.13
N ASN A 154 34.34 -1.08 4.28
CA ASN A 154 33.83 -2.44 4.49
C ASN A 154 33.06 -2.91 3.23
N ASP A 155 33.75 -3.01 2.10
CA ASP A 155 33.13 -3.29 0.82
C ASP A 155 32.41 -4.67 0.80
N VAL A 156 31.13 -4.65 0.40
CA VAL A 156 30.34 -5.85 0.11
C VAL A 156 30.44 -6.15 -1.37
N SER A 157 30.90 -7.34 -1.73
CA SER A 157 31.13 -7.69 -3.13
C SER A 157 29.83 -7.88 -3.93
N TRP A 158 29.89 -7.64 -5.24
CA TRP A 158 28.76 -7.90 -6.13
C TRP A 158 28.39 -9.39 -6.20
N ASP A 159 29.35 -10.29 -5.99
CA ASP A 159 29.09 -11.73 -6.03
C ASP A 159 28.36 -12.21 -4.78
N GLU A 160 28.62 -11.62 -3.61
CA GLU A 160 27.82 -11.82 -2.40
C GLU A 160 26.37 -11.37 -2.63
N LEU A 161 26.16 -10.18 -3.22
CA LEU A 161 24.81 -9.67 -3.52
C LEU A 161 24.08 -10.57 -4.52
N LYS A 162 24.77 -11.07 -5.55
CA LYS A 162 24.21 -12.06 -6.50
C LYS A 162 23.79 -13.35 -5.79
N ALA A 163 24.61 -13.86 -4.88
CA ALA A 163 24.30 -15.07 -4.12
C ALA A 163 23.05 -14.88 -3.25
N ILE A 164 22.96 -13.76 -2.53
CA ILE A 164 21.78 -13.39 -1.73
C ILE A 164 20.52 -13.31 -2.61
N LEU A 165 20.60 -12.61 -3.74
CA LEU A 165 19.45 -12.42 -4.63
C LEU A 165 18.99 -13.73 -5.28
N ARG A 166 19.91 -14.63 -5.62
CA ARG A 166 19.58 -15.98 -6.15
C ARG A 166 18.87 -16.87 -5.15
N SER A 167 19.18 -16.73 -3.85
CA SER A 167 18.53 -17.49 -2.77
C SER A 167 17.23 -16.88 -2.30
N ALA A 168 16.89 -15.67 -2.79
CA ALA A 168 15.69 -14.97 -2.37
C ALA A 168 14.44 -15.61 -2.98
N GLU A 169 13.42 -15.76 -2.15
CA GLU A 169 12.09 -16.18 -2.59
C GLU A 169 11.42 -15.06 -3.40
N ALA A 170 10.71 -15.44 -4.46
CA ALA A 170 10.00 -14.47 -5.29
C ALA A 170 8.88 -13.76 -4.50
N TYR A 171 8.69 -12.45 -4.76
CA TYR A 171 7.66 -11.66 -4.09
C TYR A 171 6.26 -12.25 -4.24
N ASP A 172 5.94 -12.79 -5.40
CA ASP A 172 4.61 -13.25 -5.77
C ASP A 172 4.17 -14.54 -5.06
N THR A 173 5.10 -15.24 -4.38
CA THR A 173 4.83 -16.54 -3.73
C THR A 173 4.57 -16.42 -2.23
N ARG A 174 4.79 -15.22 -1.65
CA ARG A 174 4.69 -14.99 -0.20
C ARG A 174 3.38 -14.33 0.22
N ASP A 175 2.87 -14.77 1.37
CA ASP A 175 1.81 -14.06 2.09
C ASP A 175 2.42 -12.99 3.01
N TYR A 176 2.41 -11.74 2.55
CA TYR A 176 2.88 -10.60 3.33
C TYR A 176 1.82 -10.06 4.31
N THR A 177 0.56 -10.45 4.18
CA THR A 177 -0.52 -9.98 5.06
C THR A 177 -0.28 -10.40 6.50
N LEU A 178 0.34 -11.54 6.74
CA LEU A 178 0.72 -12.03 8.07
C LEU A 178 1.71 -11.12 8.81
N LYS A 179 2.52 -10.33 8.08
CA LYS A 179 3.49 -9.39 8.68
C LYS A 179 2.84 -8.07 9.11
N VAL A 180 1.76 -7.67 8.45
CA VAL A 180 1.17 -6.33 8.57
C VAL A 180 -0.18 -6.31 9.29
N SER A 181 -0.83 -7.45 9.40
CA SER A 181 -2.09 -7.64 10.10
C SER A 181 -1.92 -7.59 11.63
N PRO A 182 -2.90 -7.08 12.40
CA PRO A 182 -2.85 -7.11 13.86
C PRO A 182 -2.89 -8.54 14.39
N ARG A 183 -2.27 -8.78 15.55
CA ARG A 183 -2.24 -10.12 16.19
C ARG A 183 -3.54 -10.52 16.86
N LYS A 184 -4.40 -9.55 17.21
CA LYS A 184 -5.68 -9.71 17.89
C LYS A 184 -6.64 -8.62 17.44
N PRO A 185 -7.96 -8.77 17.63
CA PRO A 185 -8.91 -7.71 17.35
C PRO A 185 -8.58 -6.41 18.11
N VAL A 186 -8.69 -5.27 17.42
CA VAL A 186 -8.43 -3.93 17.95
C VAL A 186 -9.63 -3.03 17.68
N VAL A 187 -10.23 -2.49 18.74
CA VAL A 187 -11.40 -1.62 18.66
C VAL A 187 -10.99 -0.14 18.63
N HIS A 188 -11.58 0.60 17.72
CA HIS A 188 -11.42 2.05 17.58
C HIS A 188 -12.79 2.72 17.66
N LYS A 189 -12.88 3.80 18.44
CA LYS A 189 -14.13 4.52 18.68
C LYS A 189 -14.09 5.92 18.07
N PRO A 190 -15.18 6.40 17.47
CA PRO A 190 -15.29 7.79 17.05
C PRO A 190 -15.42 8.70 18.27
N ASN A 191 -15.17 10.01 18.06
CA ASN A 191 -15.36 11.02 19.13
C ASN A 191 -16.82 11.35 19.42
N VAL A 192 -17.75 10.66 18.76
CA VAL A 192 -19.21 10.80 18.92
C VAL A 192 -19.82 9.46 19.28
N LYS A 193 -21.10 9.45 19.70
CA LYS A 193 -21.82 8.17 19.91
C LYS A 193 -21.85 7.38 18.59
N PRO A 194 -21.38 6.13 18.58
CA PRO A 194 -21.37 5.31 17.37
C PRO A 194 -22.78 5.14 16.78
N ILE A 195 -22.88 5.25 15.46
CA ILE A 195 -24.14 5.02 14.72
C ILE A 195 -24.28 3.56 14.26
N ALA A 196 -23.16 2.85 14.12
CA ALA A 196 -23.10 1.42 13.79
C ALA A 196 -21.71 0.87 14.11
N ARG A 197 -21.56 -0.47 14.07
CA ARG A 197 -20.30 -1.17 14.27
C ARG A 197 -19.81 -1.81 12.99
N ILE A 198 -18.58 -1.55 12.61
CA ILE A 198 -17.95 -2.08 11.39
C ILE A 198 -16.80 -3.01 11.76
N SER A 199 -16.77 -4.19 11.17
CA SER A 199 -15.60 -5.05 11.19
C SER A 199 -14.71 -4.81 9.99
N ILE A 200 -13.40 -4.94 10.18
CA ILE A 200 -12.40 -4.91 9.11
C ILE A 200 -11.64 -6.23 9.09
N LEU A 201 -11.66 -6.93 7.95
CA LEU A 201 -10.67 -7.98 7.68
C LEU A 201 -9.36 -7.27 7.29
N ASP A 202 -8.43 -7.20 8.24
CA ASP A 202 -7.22 -6.39 8.13
C ASP A 202 -6.07 -7.18 7.49
N CYS A 203 -5.91 -7.02 6.20
CA CYS A 203 -4.83 -7.60 5.40
C CYS A 203 -3.63 -6.66 5.24
N GLY A 204 -3.61 -5.53 5.99
CA GLY A 204 -2.62 -4.47 5.89
C GLY A 204 -3.30 -3.10 5.73
N LEU A 205 -4.18 -2.79 6.67
CA LEU A 205 -5.02 -1.60 6.66
C LEU A 205 -4.21 -0.30 6.74
N LYS A 206 -4.47 0.61 5.81
CA LYS A 206 -4.03 2.00 5.94
C LYS A 206 -4.88 2.75 6.97
N TYR A 207 -4.21 3.51 7.83
CA TYR A 207 -4.88 4.36 8.83
C TYR A 207 -5.82 5.40 8.22
N GLY A 208 -5.61 5.80 6.95
CA GLY A 208 -6.53 6.65 6.21
C GLY A 208 -7.93 6.07 6.12
N ILE A 209 -8.07 4.78 5.79
CA ILE A 209 -9.36 4.08 5.74
C ILE A 209 -10.03 4.08 7.13
N LEU A 210 -9.26 3.80 8.17
CA LEU A 210 -9.76 3.81 9.54
C LEU A 210 -10.25 5.21 9.94
N ARG A 211 -9.45 6.26 9.65
CA ARG A 211 -9.86 7.65 9.91
C ARG A 211 -11.17 8.01 9.21
N GLU A 212 -11.32 7.62 7.94
CA GLU A 212 -12.55 7.90 7.18
C GLU A 212 -13.79 7.18 7.76
N LEU A 213 -13.67 5.92 8.17
CA LEU A 213 -14.74 5.19 8.83
C LEU A 213 -15.14 5.82 10.18
N LEU A 214 -14.15 6.23 10.98
CA LEU A 214 -14.40 6.95 12.25
C LEU A 214 -15.08 8.32 12.02
N LYS A 215 -14.74 9.03 10.93
CA LYS A 215 -15.41 10.28 10.53
C LYS A 215 -16.87 10.06 10.12
N GLN A 216 -17.23 8.85 9.61
CA GLN A 216 -18.62 8.50 9.35
C GLN A 216 -19.39 8.20 10.65
N GLY A 217 -18.74 8.16 11.82
CA GLY A 217 -19.37 7.88 13.11
C GLY A 217 -19.43 6.39 13.47
N PHE A 218 -18.67 5.54 12.82
CA PHE A 218 -18.63 4.11 13.12
C PHE A 218 -17.69 3.77 14.28
N GLU A 219 -18.08 2.83 15.13
CA GLU A 219 -17.13 2.05 15.93
C GLU A 219 -16.53 0.99 15.02
N VAL A 220 -15.21 0.88 14.97
CA VAL A 220 -14.49 0.03 14.03
C VAL A 220 -13.65 -1.00 14.77
N THR A 221 -13.83 -2.28 14.47
CA THR A 221 -12.97 -3.35 14.97
C THR A 221 -12.14 -3.95 13.84
N ARG A 222 -10.81 -3.84 13.96
CA ARG A 222 -9.85 -4.47 13.05
C ARG A 222 -9.62 -5.89 13.50
N PHE A 223 -9.90 -6.86 12.64
CA PHE A 223 -9.66 -8.28 12.86
C PHE A 223 -8.41 -8.75 12.11
N PRO A 224 -7.64 -9.68 12.67
CA PRO A 224 -6.55 -10.34 11.93
C PRO A 224 -7.02 -10.91 10.59
N CYS A 225 -6.14 -10.91 9.58
CA CYS A 225 -6.45 -11.41 8.23
C CYS A 225 -6.78 -12.91 8.19
N TRP A 226 -6.55 -13.65 9.27
CA TRP A 226 -6.91 -15.06 9.46
C TRP A 226 -8.18 -15.29 10.28
N SER A 227 -8.91 -14.25 10.63
CA SER A 227 -10.19 -14.35 11.37
C SER A 227 -11.25 -14.99 10.51
N LYS A 228 -12.21 -15.65 11.16
CA LYS A 228 -13.32 -16.34 10.49
C LYS A 228 -14.41 -15.36 10.09
N ALA A 229 -15.13 -15.64 9.01
CA ALA A 229 -16.26 -14.82 8.58
C ALA A 229 -17.32 -14.64 9.67
N SER A 230 -17.60 -15.68 10.49
CA SER A 230 -18.57 -15.62 11.58
C SER A 230 -18.25 -14.51 12.62
N GLU A 231 -16.96 -14.24 12.89
CA GLU A 231 -16.57 -13.16 13.81
C GLU A 231 -16.84 -11.78 13.23
N LEU A 232 -16.57 -11.58 11.91
CA LEU A 232 -16.81 -10.31 11.23
C LEU A 232 -18.32 -10.05 11.02
N LEU A 233 -19.11 -11.10 10.83
CA LEU A 233 -20.54 -11.01 10.58
C LEU A 233 -21.39 -10.63 11.83
N GLU A 234 -20.79 -10.54 13.00
CA GLU A 234 -21.44 -9.98 14.19
C GLU A 234 -21.61 -8.44 14.14
N TYR A 235 -21.07 -7.80 13.10
CA TYR A 235 -21.06 -6.36 12.88
C TYR A 235 -22.09 -5.95 11.81
N ASP A 236 -22.38 -4.65 11.73
CA ASP A 236 -23.43 -4.10 10.84
C ASP A 236 -22.98 -4.00 9.38
N GLY A 237 -21.67 -3.97 9.14
CA GLY A 237 -21.04 -3.98 7.83
C GLY A 237 -19.57 -4.41 7.93
N VAL A 238 -19.01 -4.79 6.79
CA VAL A 238 -17.65 -5.32 6.72
C VAL A 238 -16.82 -4.53 5.71
N VAL A 239 -15.57 -4.23 6.08
CA VAL A 239 -14.56 -3.69 5.16
C VAL A 239 -13.47 -4.75 4.95
N ILE A 240 -13.13 -5.02 3.70
CA ILE A 240 -11.97 -5.82 3.33
C ILE A 240 -10.85 -4.82 2.97
N SER A 241 -9.80 -4.79 3.77
CA SER A 241 -8.79 -3.75 3.66
C SER A 241 -7.90 -3.90 2.43
N ASN A 242 -7.12 -2.86 2.14
CA ASN A 242 -5.94 -2.95 1.30
C ASN A 242 -4.87 -3.87 1.95
N GLY A 243 -3.79 -4.13 1.21
CA GLY A 243 -2.68 -4.93 1.71
C GLY A 243 -1.65 -5.27 0.63
N PRO A 244 -0.51 -5.87 1.04
CA PRO A 244 0.60 -6.25 0.17
C PRO A 244 0.41 -7.59 -0.51
N GLY A 245 1.20 -7.83 -1.55
CA GLY A 245 1.43 -9.14 -2.12
C GLY A 245 0.52 -9.51 -3.30
N ASN A 246 0.61 -10.77 -3.66
CA ASN A 246 -0.20 -11.38 -4.71
C ASN A 246 -1.54 -11.88 -4.11
N PRO A 247 -2.70 -11.38 -4.56
CA PRO A 247 -3.99 -11.80 -4.01
C PRO A 247 -4.27 -13.31 -4.19
N ALA A 248 -3.73 -13.93 -5.24
CA ALA A 248 -4.01 -15.33 -5.57
C ALA A 248 -3.40 -16.35 -4.56
N VAL A 249 -2.41 -15.93 -3.75
CA VAL A 249 -1.84 -16.82 -2.71
C VAL A 249 -2.65 -16.80 -1.41
N LEU A 250 -3.58 -15.85 -1.24
CA LEU A 250 -4.35 -15.60 -0.03
C LEU A 250 -5.62 -16.48 0.03
N ARG A 251 -5.47 -17.80 -0.10
CA ARG A 251 -6.60 -18.75 -0.24
C ARG A 251 -7.58 -18.72 0.93
N ASN A 252 -7.07 -18.60 2.16
CA ASN A 252 -7.92 -18.52 3.36
C ASN A 252 -8.75 -17.24 3.36
N GLN A 253 -8.14 -16.11 3.04
CA GLN A 253 -8.81 -14.81 2.97
C GLN A 253 -9.87 -14.81 1.86
N ILE A 254 -9.57 -15.40 0.69
CA ILE A 254 -10.55 -15.56 -0.42
C ILE A 254 -11.78 -16.34 0.05
N SER A 255 -11.60 -17.45 0.77
CA SER A 255 -12.72 -18.24 1.31
C SER A 255 -13.55 -17.45 2.33
N VAL A 256 -12.89 -16.72 3.24
CA VAL A 256 -13.59 -15.85 4.20
C VAL A 256 -14.39 -14.76 3.48
N VAL A 257 -13.80 -14.13 2.46
CA VAL A 257 -14.46 -13.09 1.65
C VAL A 257 -15.67 -13.65 0.88
N GLU A 258 -15.62 -14.89 0.39
CA GLU A 258 -16.77 -15.57 -0.23
C GLU A 258 -17.97 -15.64 0.74
N ASP A 259 -17.74 -16.08 1.98
CA ASP A 259 -18.78 -16.12 3.02
C ASP A 259 -19.32 -14.72 3.36
N LEU A 260 -18.43 -13.71 3.44
CA LEU A 260 -18.82 -12.32 3.71
C LEU A 260 -19.74 -11.75 2.61
N VAL A 261 -19.41 -11.99 1.35
CA VAL A 261 -20.20 -11.51 0.20
C VAL A 261 -21.61 -12.12 0.21
N TYR A 262 -21.71 -13.45 0.42
CA TYR A 262 -23.01 -14.12 0.40
C TYR A 262 -23.83 -13.94 1.68
N SER A 263 -23.30 -13.32 2.71
CA SER A 263 -24.02 -13.01 3.96
C SER A 263 -25.18 -12.02 3.79
N GLY A 264 -25.17 -11.24 2.69
CA GLY A 264 -26.12 -10.17 2.48
C GLY A 264 -25.86 -8.87 3.28
N LYS A 265 -24.81 -8.85 4.10
CA LYS A 265 -24.37 -7.63 4.80
C LYS A 265 -23.65 -6.66 3.86
N PRO A 266 -23.66 -5.35 4.16
CA PRO A 266 -22.86 -4.37 3.42
C PRO A 266 -21.37 -4.68 3.46
N VAL A 267 -20.74 -4.77 2.28
CA VAL A 267 -19.31 -5.03 2.14
C VAL A 267 -18.67 -3.94 1.28
N LEU A 268 -17.55 -3.39 1.77
CA LEU A 268 -16.65 -2.51 1.02
C LEU A 268 -15.27 -3.17 0.88
N GLY A 269 -14.82 -3.38 -0.36
CA GLY A 269 -13.44 -3.80 -0.66
C GLY A 269 -12.58 -2.61 -1.10
N VAL A 270 -11.36 -2.48 -0.55
CA VAL A 270 -10.40 -1.43 -0.96
C VAL A 270 -9.11 -2.07 -1.43
N CYS A 271 -8.67 -1.76 -2.63
CA CYS A 271 -7.42 -2.19 -3.26
C CYS A 271 -7.29 -3.75 -3.25
N LEU A 272 -6.45 -4.35 -2.39
CA LEU A 272 -6.39 -5.80 -2.22
C LEU A 272 -7.78 -6.39 -1.91
N GLY A 273 -8.61 -5.67 -1.12
CA GLY A 273 -9.97 -6.10 -0.79
C GLY A 273 -10.87 -6.26 -2.02
N MET A 274 -10.72 -5.40 -3.03
CA MET A 274 -11.42 -5.57 -4.32
C MET A 274 -10.92 -6.82 -5.06
N GLN A 275 -9.62 -7.08 -5.05
CA GLN A 275 -9.02 -8.24 -5.71
C GLN A 275 -9.46 -9.55 -5.05
N LEU A 276 -9.47 -9.59 -3.71
CA LEU A 276 -9.97 -10.75 -2.95
C LEU A 276 -11.45 -11.01 -3.21
N LEU A 277 -12.25 -9.95 -3.26
CA LEU A 277 -13.68 -10.02 -3.59
C LEU A 277 -13.90 -10.58 -5.00
N ALA A 278 -13.15 -10.12 -5.97
CA ALA A 278 -13.23 -10.62 -7.34
C ALA A 278 -12.86 -12.12 -7.41
N LEU A 279 -11.75 -12.52 -6.75
CA LEU A 279 -11.31 -13.92 -6.69
C LEU A 279 -12.32 -14.82 -5.95
N ALA A 280 -12.94 -14.35 -4.87
CA ALA A 280 -13.98 -15.05 -4.14
C ALA A 280 -15.20 -15.37 -5.03
N LEU A 281 -15.54 -14.45 -5.92
CA LEU A 281 -16.60 -14.61 -6.91
C LEU A 281 -16.12 -15.25 -8.23
N LYS A 282 -14.92 -15.89 -8.23
CA LYS A 282 -14.36 -16.66 -9.35
C LYS A 282 -13.88 -15.83 -10.54
N ALA A 283 -13.73 -14.52 -10.39
CA ALA A 283 -12.98 -13.71 -11.35
C ALA A 283 -11.47 -13.97 -11.23
N ARG A 284 -10.69 -13.40 -12.13
CA ARG A 284 -9.23 -13.56 -12.19
C ARG A 284 -8.52 -12.24 -11.91
N THR A 285 -7.30 -12.34 -11.39
CA THR A 285 -6.37 -11.22 -11.26
C THR A 285 -5.11 -11.47 -12.08
N PHE A 286 -4.44 -10.41 -12.48
CA PHE A 286 -3.17 -10.48 -13.20
C PHE A 286 -2.19 -9.42 -12.68
N LYS A 287 -0.89 -9.70 -12.83
CA LYS A 287 0.17 -8.78 -12.43
C LYS A 287 0.35 -7.71 -13.50
N LEU A 288 0.34 -6.44 -13.09
CA LEU A 288 0.68 -5.31 -13.94
C LEU A 288 2.21 -5.27 -14.14
N LYS A 289 2.65 -4.80 -15.29
CA LYS A 289 4.09 -4.74 -15.63
C LYS A 289 4.92 -3.97 -14.60
N TYR A 290 4.42 -2.83 -14.12
CA TYR A 290 5.08 -2.01 -13.08
C TYR A 290 4.11 -1.45 -12.03
N GLY A 291 2.81 -1.74 -12.15
CA GLY A 291 1.77 -1.32 -11.21
C GLY A 291 1.41 0.17 -11.31
N HIS A 292 0.36 0.54 -10.58
CA HIS A 292 -0.07 1.92 -10.43
C HIS A 292 0.33 2.42 -9.05
N ARG A 293 1.19 3.46 -8.99
CA ARG A 293 1.65 4.06 -7.72
C ARG A 293 1.78 5.57 -7.87
N GLY A 294 1.05 6.27 -7.02
CA GLY A 294 1.06 7.73 -6.97
C GLY A 294 -0.33 8.35 -6.77
N PRO A 295 -0.40 9.65 -6.46
CA PRO A 295 -1.63 10.37 -6.12
C PRO A 295 -2.30 11.03 -7.35
N ASN A 296 -1.85 10.72 -8.55
CA ASN A 296 -2.24 11.42 -9.78
C ASN A 296 -2.83 10.47 -10.83
N LYS A 297 -3.54 9.43 -10.39
CA LYS A 297 -4.16 8.45 -11.29
C LYS A 297 -5.60 8.78 -11.55
N GLY A 298 -5.93 8.99 -12.84
CA GLY A 298 -7.30 9.28 -13.25
C GLY A 298 -8.16 8.02 -13.34
N VAL A 299 -9.37 8.09 -12.80
CA VAL A 299 -10.39 7.03 -12.97
C VAL A 299 -11.68 7.61 -13.52
N LEU A 300 -12.36 6.86 -14.36
CA LEU A 300 -13.66 7.19 -14.93
C LEU A 300 -14.74 6.35 -14.24
N ASP A 301 -15.71 7.00 -13.59
CA ASP A 301 -16.96 6.36 -13.18
C ASP A 301 -17.82 6.15 -14.43
N ILE A 302 -17.93 4.90 -14.87
CA ILE A 302 -18.67 4.59 -16.12
C ILE A 302 -20.18 4.72 -15.98
N VAL A 303 -20.70 4.76 -14.75
CA VAL A 303 -22.15 4.92 -14.49
C VAL A 303 -22.55 6.39 -14.61
N THR A 304 -21.71 7.31 -14.10
CA THR A 304 -22.01 8.75 -14.09
C THR A 304 -21.31 9.53 -15.19
N GLY A 305 -20.30 8.96 -15.84
CA GLY A 305 -19.43 9.63 -16.82
C GLY A 305 -18.46 10.65 -16.19
N ARG A 306 -18.31 10.67 -14.87
CA ARG A 306 -17.42 11.59 -14.17
C ARG A 306 -16.03 10.99 -13.98
N SER A 307 -15.01 11.83 -14.10
CA SER A 307 -13.63 11.44 -13.81
C SER A 307 -13.20 12.00 -12.46
N TYR A 308 -12.32 11.23 -11.79
CA TYR A 308 -11.74 11.60 -10.49
C TYR A 308 -10.23 11.36 -10.53
N ILE A 309 -9.48 12.16 -9.80
CA ILE A 309 -8.07 11.89 -9.54
C ILE A 309 -7.96 11.08 -8.26
N THR A 310 -7.15 10.02 -8.28
CA THR A 310 -7.05 9.06 -7.18
C THR A 310 -5.61 8.79 -6.78
N THR A 311 -5.44 8.37 -5.54
CA THR A 311 -4.20 7.73 -5.05
C THR A 311 -4.29 6.23 -5.32
N GLN A 312 -3.21 5.66 -5.87
CA GLN A 312 -3.12 4.23 -6.14
C GLN A 312 -1.79 3.67 -5.64
N ASN A 313 -1.81 2.44 -5.17
CA ASN A 313 -0.63 1.66 -4.81
C ASN A 313 -0.93 0.16 -4.95
N HIS A 314 -0.91 -0.34 -6.18
CA HIS A 314 -1.15 -1.76 -6.46
C HIS A 314 -0.33 -2.28 -7.63
N GLY A 315 0.08 -3.55 -7.55
CA GLY A 315 0.81 -4.26 -8.59
C GLY A 315 -0.04 -5.28 -9.36
N TYR A 316 -1.28 -5.48 -8.91
CA TYR A 316 -2.23 -6.42 -9.53
C TYR A 316 -3.52 -5.71 -9.90
N ALA A 317 -4.21 -6.21 -10.91
CA ALA A 317 -5.54 -5.75 -11.34
C ALA A 317 -6.47 -6.94 -11.55
N VAL A 318 -7.77 -6.68 -11.52
CA VAL A 318 -8.80 -7.67 -11.86
C VAL A 318 -8.99 -7.71 -13.37
N ASP A 319 -9.04 -8.91 -13.94
CA ASP A 319 -9.34 -9.14 -15.36
C ASP A 319 -10.83 -8.90 -15.62
N GLU A 320 -11.15 -7.83 -16.36
CA GLU A 320 -12.53 -7.42 -16.66
C GLU A 320 -13.32 -8.53 -17.39
N GLU A 321 -12.69 -9.23 -18.33
CA GLU A 321 -13.37 -10.29 -19.07
C GLU A 321 -13.84 -11.45 -18.18
N SER A 322 -13.15 -11.62 -17.04
CA SER A 322 -13.47 -12.66 -16.06
C SER A 322 -14.66 -12.32 -15.15
N LEU A 323 -15.21 -11.11 -15.21
CA LEU A 323 -16.38 -10.72 -14.41
C LEU A 323 -17.67 -11.40 -14.87
N LYS A 324 -17.71 -11.92 -16.10
CA LYS A 324 -18.89 -12.57 -16.65
C LYS A 324 -19.34 -13.76 -15.80
N GLY A 325 -20.57 -13.72 -15.29
CA GLY A 325 -21.16 -14.77 -14.44
C GLY A 325 -20.86 -14.62 -12.94
N THR A 326 -20.10 -13.61 -12.51
CA THR A 326 -19.76 -13.36 -11.11
C THR A 326 -20.83 -12.54 -10.35
N GLY A 327 -21.76 -11.91 -11.07
CA GLY A 327 -22.68 -10.92 -10.51
C GLY A 327 -22.05 -9.55 -10.26
N LEU A 328 -20.76 -9.36 -10.60
CA LEU A 328 -20.09 -8.07 -10.53
C LEU A 328 -20.28 -7.30 -11.85
N SER A 329 -20.54 -6.01 -11.73
CA SER A 329 -20.54 -5.05 -12.83
C SER A 329 -19.41 -4.03 -12.65
N VAL A 330 -18.87 -3.54 -13.77
CA VAL A 330 -17.82 -2.51 -13.78
C VAL A 330 -18.38 -1.20 -13.25
N TRP A 331 -17.63 -0.57 -12.37
CA TRP A 331 -17.96 0.75 -11.82
C TRP A 331 -16.95 1.82 -12.22
N PHE A 332 -15.65 1.56 -12.02
CA PHE A 332 -14.59 2.48 -12.42
C PHE A 332 -13.58 1.83 -13.35
N LYS A 333 -13.04 2.63 -14.27
CA LYS A 333 -11.90 2.27 -15.13
C LYS A 333 -10.79 3.29 -15.02
N ASN A 334 -9.56 2.83 -15.11
CA ASN A 334 -8.39 3.68 -15.23
C ASN A 334 -8.41 4.41 -16.58
N ILE A 335 -8.13 5.71 -16.58
CA ILE A 335 -8.16 6.52 -17.80
C ILE A 335 -6.91 6.26 -18.66
N ASP A 336 -5.77 5.90 -18.04
CA ASP A 336 -4.50 5.77 -18.74
C ASP A 336 -4.40 4.46 -19.56
N ASP A 337 -4.90 3.33 -19.01
CA ASP A 337 -4.73 1.99 -19.60
C ASP A 337 -6.01 1.14 -19.65
N GLY A 338 -7.14 1.68 -19.17
CA GLY A 338 -8.43 1.00 -19.20
C GLY A 338 -8.61 -0.14 -18.18
N THR A 339 -7.65 -0.36 -17.30
CA THR A 339 -7.76 -1.40 -16.26
C THR A 339 -8.93 -1.13 -15.32
N LEU A 340 -9.44 -2.21 -14.72
CA LEU A 340 -10.59 -2.15 -13.81
C LEU A 340 -10.20 -1.50 -12.48
N GLU A 341 -10.91 -0.44 -12.10
CA GLU A 341 -10.65 0.34 -10.89
C GLU A 341 -11.80 0.31 -9.87
N GLY A 342 -12.90 -0.33 -10.21
CA GLY A 342 -14.00 -0.52 -9.27
C GLY A 342 -15.10 -1.43 -9.81
N VAL A 343 -15.76 -2.13 -8.88
CA VAL A 343 -16.87 -3.04 -9.16
C VAL A 343 -18.01 -2.84 -8.17
N ARG A 344 -19.22 -3.18 -8.60
CA ARG A 344 -20.42 -3.30 -7.77
C ARG A 344 -21.08 -4.63 -8.01
N HIS A 345 -21.66 -5.22 -6.98
CA HIS A 345 -22.48 -6.40 -7.18
C HIS A 345 -23.92 -5.99 -7.56
N GLU A 346 -24.50 -6.66 -8.55
CA GLU A 346 -25.79 -6.30 -9.11
C GLU A 346 -26.97 -6.46 -8.14
N LYS A 347 -26.88 -7.43 -7.21
CA LYS A 347 -27.97 -7.81 -6.30
C LYS A 347 -27.62 -7.65 -4.82
N LEU A 348 -26.36 -7.80 -4.44
CA LEU A 348 -25.90 -7.76 -3.05
C LEU A 348 -25.37 -6.37 -2.69
N PRO A 349 -25.42 -5.96 -1.42
CA PRO A 349 -24.89 -4.67 -0.97
C PRO A 349 -23.35 -4.70 -0.90
N VAL A 350 -22.71 -4.88 -2.03
CA VAL A 350 -21.26 -5.05 -2.17
C VAL A 350 -20.71 -4.06 -3.17
N ILE A 351 -19.73 -3.26 -2.74
CA ILE A 351 -18.98 -2.34 -3.59
C ILE A 351 -17.49 -2.50 -3.33
N ALA A 352 -16.67 -2.31 -4.34
CA ALA A 352 -15.22 -2.32 -4.16
C ALA A 352 -14.51 -1.40 -5.15
N VAL A 353 -13.38 -0.83 -4.71
CA VAL A 353 -12.53 0.06 -5.51
C VAL A 353 -11.08 -0.39 -5.43
N GLN A 354 -10.35 -0.27 -6.56
CA GLN A 354 -8.94 -0.62 -6.64
C GLN A 354 -8.05 0.51 -6.12
N PHE A 355 -8.45 1.76 -6.36
CA PHE A 355 -7.78 2.93 -5.83
C PHE A 355 -8.04 3.12 -4.32
N HIS A 356 -7.32 4.06 -3.72
CA HIS A 356 -7.43 4.43 -2.31
C HIS A 356 -8.34 5.65 -2.13
N PRO A 357 -9.64 5.47 -1.79
CA PRO A 357 -10.58 6.59 -1.68
C PRO A 357 -10.30 7.49 -0.47
N GLU A 358 -9.52 7.01 0.51
CA GLU A 358 -9.06 7.78 1.67
C GLU A 358 -7.95 8.78 1.33
N GLY A 359 -7.29 8.64 0.16
CA GLY A 359 -6.11 9.40 -0.19
C GLY A 359 -4.86 8.96 0.58
N GLY A 360 -4.24 9.89 1.31
CA GLY A 360 -3.02 9.70 2.08
C GLY A 360 -1.75 9.81 1.24
N PRO A 361 -1.31 11.07 0.98
CA PRO A 361 -1.77 12.35 1.51
C PRO A 361 -2.97 13.01 0.78
N GLY A 362 -3.44 12.49 -0.31
CA GLY A 362 -4.51 13.02 -1.15
C GLY A 362 -4.28 12.59 -2.60
N PRO A 363 -5.18 12.92 -3.56
CA PRO A 363 -6.37 13.76 -3.41
C PRO A 363 -7.53 13.08 -2.64
N LEU A 364 -8.50 13.90 -2.20
CA LEU A 364 -9.65 13.45 -1.41
C LEU A 364 -10.96 13.38 -2.23
N ASP A 365 -10.84 13.43 -3.54
CA ASP A 365 -11.94 13.52 -4.50
C ASP A 365 -12.92 12.33 -4.43
N THR A 366 -12.45 11.20 -3.92
CA THR A 366 -13.22 9.94 -3.86
C THR A 366 -13.63 9.51 -2.45
N THR A 367 -13.41 10.33 -1.42
CA THR A 367 -13.83 10.04 -0.02
C THR A 367 -15.33 9.79 0.12
N TRP A 368 -16.14 10.23 -0.83
CA TRP A 368 -17.58 9.96 -0.86
C TRP A 368 -17.93 8.47 -0.96
N VAL A 369 -17.00 7.61 -1.36
CA VAL A 369 -17.15 6.14 -1.34
C VAL A 369 -17.48 5.67 0.08
N PHE A 370 -16.82 6.22 1.11
CA PHE A 370 -17.12 5.92 2.52
C PHE A 370 -18.51 6.40 2.94
N LYS A 371 -18.97 7.55 2.42
CA LYS A 371 -20.35 8.03 2.66
C LYS A 371 -21.39 7.13 1.99
N MET A 372 -21.06 6.59 0.80
CA MET A 372 -21.92 5.61 0.13
C MET A 372 -22.00 4.32 0.95
N PHE A 373 -20.87 3.80 1.41
CA PHE A 373 -20.83 2.63 2.29
C PHE A 373 -21.62 2.86 3.58
N ALA A 374 -21.50 4.04 4.21
CA ALA A 374 -22.28 4.39 5.40
C ALA A 374 -23.78 4.33 5.15
N LYS A 375 -24.26 4.86 4.00
CA LYS A 375 -25.67 4.74 3.61
C LYS A 375 -26.11 3.29 3.40
N MET A 376 -25.25 2.43 2.86
CA MET A 376 -25.54 1.00 2.71
C MET A 376 -25.66 0.32 4.08
N VAL A 377 -24.75 0.61 5.03
CA VAL A 377 -24.81 0.07 6.40
C VAL A 377 -26.10 0.46 7.09
N LEU A 378 -26.51 1.74 7.04
CA LEU A 378 -27.74 2.20 7.67
C LEU A 378 -29.01 1.61 7.03
N ARG A 379 -28.94 1.22 5.75
CA ARG A 379 -30.08 0.63 5.01
C ARG A 379 -30.19 -0.87 5.21
N PHE A 380 -29.08 -1.59 5.27
CA PHE A 380 -29.03 -3.06 5.22
C PHE A 380 -28.42 -3.69 6.49
N GLY A 381 -27.90 -2.89 7.43
CA GLY A 381 -27.20 -3.36 8.62
C GLY A 381 -28.06 -3.97 9.72
N GLY A 382 -29.39 -3.99 9.56
CA GLY A 382 -30.29 -4.67 10.50
C GLY A 382 -30.88 -3.78 11.62
N TYR A 383 -31.00 -2.46 11.36
CA TYR A 383 -31.74 -1.50 12.21
C TYR A 383 -33.22 -1.42 11.83
#